data_8b13e2706c52d194bc05f481a0c362cd
#
_entry.id   8b13e2706c52d194bc05f481a0c362cd
#
_cell.length_a   1.000
_cell.length_b   1.000
_cell.length_c   1.000
_cell.angle_alpha   90.00
_cell.angle_beta   90.00
_cell.angle_gamma   90.00
#
_symmetry.space_group_name_H-M   'P 1'
#
loop_
_entity.id
_entity.type
_entity.pdbx_description
1 polymer ?
#
loop_
_entity_poly.entity_id
_entity_poly.type
_entity_poly.pdbx_seq_one_letter_code
_entity_poly.pdbx_strand_id
1 'polypeptide(L)'
;MTEIKYGIYLVDGLTHPFPGVGMVSYIFEEAPHDLTLIDTCFSADLPKLEEYLHNCGYEISDLKRIVITHIHSDHTQAANEIRRRAGGTLEILSHWAEAAYLSHNPPYSGPPSEETVQNFFNQLGIKPEDVFKKYGSFDVEPIKVDRQLQDGNMVGNSLQVIHTPGHTPGHISLYSKQHGIIFGGDFMSKSILGIHGLFVPHSTVSIDSTTAAISARRISKLNFHTLLLAHQDAPLLENASKEVERSLSALDVKNS
;
A
#
# COMPACT_ATOMS: atom_id res chain seq x y z
N MET A 1 16.47 11.49 -4.14
CA MET A 1 15.90 10.25 -3.60
C MET A 1 16.41 10.02 -2.21
N THR A 2 15.58 9.49 -1.34
CA THR A 2 15.96 9.27 0.05
C THR A 2 15.92 7.78 0.34
N GLU A 3 17.08 7.14 0.42
CA GLU A 3 17.16 5.89 1.14
C GLU A 3 16.74 6.17 2.59
N ILE A 4 15.75 5.44 3.08
CA ILE A 4 15.33 5.58 4.46
C ILE A 4 16.42 4.98 5.35
N LYS A 5 16.70 3.70 5.21
CA LYS A 5 17.77 2.88 5.84
C LYS A 5 17.70 1.45 5.28
N TYR A 6 18.77 0.70 5.42
CA TYR A 6 18.79 -0.75 5.20
C TYR A 6 18.31 -1.21 3.82
N GLY A 7 18.69 -0.48 2.76
CA GLY A 7 18.24 -0.81 1.40
C GLY A 7 16.74 -0.53 1.17
N ILE A 8 16.12 0.36 1.96
CA ILE A 8 14.73 0.76 1.77
C ILE A 8 14.71 2.14 1.13
N TYR A 9 14.06 2.22 -0.02
CA TYR A 9 13.89 3.45 -0.78
C TYR A 9 12.42 3.84 -0.83
N LEU A 10 12.16 5.11 -0.57
CA LEU A 10 10.82 5.71 -0.67
C LEU A 10 10.62 6.24 -2.07
N VAL A 11 9.61 5.79 -2.77
CA VAL A 11 9.10 6.36 -4.02
C VAL A 11 7.95 7.29 -3.67
N ASP A 12 8.23 8.58 -3.57
CA ASP A 12 7.25 9.61 -3.22
C ASP A 12 6.70 10.36 -4.43
N GLY A 13 5.78 11.28 -4.19
CA GLY A 13 5.19 12.12 -5.22
C GLY A 13 4.32 11.34 -6.21
N LEU A 14 3.96 10.11 -5.89
CA LEU A 14 2.98 9.36 -6.67
C LEU A 14 1.60 10.00 -6.53
N THR A 15 0.85 9.90 -7.60
CA THR A 15 -0.44 10.57 -7.71
C THR A 15 -1.51 9.82 -6.92
N HIS A 16 -2.40 10.58 -6.31
CA HIS A 16 -3.68 10.08 -5.81
C HIS A 16 -4.79 11.02 -6.28
N PRO A 17 -5.96 10.50 -6.69
CA PRO A 17 -7.03 11.32 -7.24
C PRO A 17 -7.71 12.21 -6.20
N PHE A 18 -7.62 11.86 -4.92
CA PHE A 18 -8.18 12.69 -3.85
C PHE A 18 -7.18 13.76 -3.41
N PRO A 19 -7.54 15.06 -3.49
CA PRO A 19 -6.68 16.14 -3.04
C PRO A 19 -6.29 15.99 -1.56
N GLY A 20 -5.00 16.19 -1.26
CA GLY A 20 -4.47 16.05 0.10
C GLY A 20 -4.23 14.61 0.54
N VAL A 21 -4.35 13.66 -0.38
CA VAL A 21 -3.88 12.27 -0.19
C VAL A 21 -2.66 12.08 -1.08
N GLY A 22 -1.54 11.71 -0.47
CA GLY A 22 -0.35 11.26 -1.20
C GLY A 22 -0.35 9.73 -1.28
N MET A 23 0.27 9.19 -2.33
CA MET A 23 0.60 7.79 -2.44
C MET A 23 2.12 7.64 -2.45
N VAL A 24 2.62 6.66 -1.72
CA VAL A 24 4.03 6.27 -1.72
C VAL A 24 4.14 4.76 -1.86
N SER A 25 5.11 4.33 -2.64
CA SER A 25 5.51 2.93 -2.74
C SER A 25 6.91 2.76 -2.15
N TYR A 26 7.29 1.54 -1.86
CA TYR A 26 8.60 1.26 -1.29
C TYR A 26 9.35 0.25 -2.13
N ILE A 27 10.65 0.47 -2.28
CA ILE A 27 11.56 -0.53 -2.84
C ILE A 27 12.41 -1.04 -1.67
N PHE A 28 12.45 -2.35 -1.51
CA PHE A 28 13.31 -3.02 -0.55
C PHE A 28 14.37 -3.83 -1.30
N GLU A 29 15.62 -3.50 -1.07
CA GLU A 29 16.77 -4.22 -1.58
C GLU A 29 17.22 -5.24 -0.54
N GLU A 30 17.03 -6.51 -0.84
CA GLU A 30 17.47 -7.61 0.03
C GLU A 30 18.93 -7.98 -0.20
N ALA A 31 19.38 -7.86 -1.43
CA ALA A 31 20.77 -8.04 -1.88
C ALA A 31 20.98 -7.16 -3.14
N PRO A 32 22.21 -6.88 -3.56
CA PRO A 32 22.47 -6.10 -4.77
C PRO A 32 21.68 -6.62 -5.98
N HIS A 33 20.84 -5.76 -6.58
CA HIS A 33 19.94 -6.09 -7.69
C HIS A 33 18.86 -7.15 -7.38
N ASP A 34 18.54 -7.35 -6.11
CA ASP A 34 17.40 -8.17 -5.66
C ASP A 34 16.35 -7.26 -5.02
N LEU A 35 15.56 -6.61 -5.86
CA LEU A 35 14.60 -5.60 -5.45
C LEU A 35 13.20 -6.19 -5.32
N THR A 36 12.53 -5.82 -4.23
CA THR A 36 11.11 -6.04 -4.00
C THR A 36 10.39 -4.70 -4.00
N LEU A 37 9.46 -4.50 -4.94
CA LEU A 37 8.55 -3.35 -4.92
C LEU A 37 7.34 -3.70 -4.04
N ILE A 38 7.03 -2.87 -3.08
CA ILE A 38 5.88 -2.99 -2.18
C ILE A 38 4.85 -1.96 -2.63
N ASP A 39 3.76 -2.47 -3.17
CA ASP A 39 2.75 -1.79 -3.95
C ASP A 39 3.30 -1.10 -5.21
N THR A 40 2.43 -0.87 -6.17
CA THR A 40 2.79 -0.16 -7.40
C THR A 40 2.26 1.28 -7.33
N CYS A 41 1.71 1.77 -8.41
CA CYS A 41 1.12 3.10 -8.54
C CYS A 41 0.05 3.07 -9.63
N PHE A 42 -0.57 4.22 -9.88
CA PHE A 42 -1.31 4.41 -11.12
C PHE A 42 -0.38 4.29 -12.33
N SER A 43 -0.88 3.78 -13.45
CA SER A 43 -0.09 3.61 -14.68
C SER A 43 0.50 4.92 -15.19
N ALA A 44 -0.15 6.05 -14.93
CA ALA A 44 0.35 7.38 -15.27
C ALA A 44 1.63 7.77 -14.52
N ASP A 45 1.89 7.19 -13.36
CA ASP A 45 3.06 7.48 -12.53
C ASP A 45 4.24 6.50 -12.76
N LEU A 46 4.04 5.49 -13.62
CA LEU A 46 5.12 4.54 -13.93
C LEU A 46 6.43 5.21 -14.39
N PRO A 47 6.41 6.29 -15.22
CA PRO A 47 7.65 6.99 -15.55
C PRO A 47 8.39 7.56 -14.34
N LYS A 48 7.66 7.98 -13.28
CA LYS A 48 8.30 8.44 -12.04
C LYS A 48 8.97 7.29 -11.30
N LEU A 49 8.30 6.13 -11.21
CA LEU A 49 8.91 4.94 -10.60
C LEU A 49 10.20 4.55 -11.33
N GLU A 50 10.20 4.57 -12.66
CA GLU A 50 11.40 4.29 -13.46
C GLU A 50 12.51 5.33 -13.21
N GLU A 51 12.17 6.60 -13.15
CA GLU A 51 13.11 7.66 -12.80
C GLU A 51 13.70 7.45 -11.40
N TYR A 52 12.88 7.03 -10.43
CA TYR A 52 13.35 6.71 -9.09
C TYR A 52 14.32 5.52 -9.08
N LEU A 53 14.03 4.45 -9.77
CA LEU A 53 14.93 3.30 -9.93
C LEU A 53 16.26 3.74 -10.55
N HIS A 54 16.18 4.44 -11.67
CA HIS A 54 17.37 4.92 -12.39
C HIS A 54 18.26 5.82 -11.52
N ASN A 55 17.66 6.74 -10.76
CA ASN A 55 18.38 7.60 -9.83
C ASN A 55 19.04 6.85 -8.66
N CYS A 56 18.61 5.59 -8.37
CA CYS A 56 19.26 4.69 -7.43
C CYS A 56 20.36 3.83 -8.07
N GLY A 57 20.54 3.92 -9.39
CA GLY A 57 21.41 3.03 -10.13
C GLY A 57 20.80 1.68 -10.47
N TYR A 58 19.45 1.59 -10.46
CA TYR A 58 18.69 0.41 -10.80
C TYR A 58 17.84 0.62 -12.04
N GLU A 59 17.49 -0.49 -12.67
CA GLU A 59 16.55 -0.53 -13.78
C GLU A 59 15.30 -1.32 -13.37
N ILE A 60 14.21 -1.17 -14.12
CA ILE A 60 12.97 -1.91 -13.85
C ILE A 60 13.18 -3.44 -13.90
N SER A 61 14.17 -3.91 -14.65
CA SER A 61 14.59 -5.32 -14.75
C SER A 61 15.27 -5.86 -13.48
N ASP A 62 15.70 -4.98 -12.57
CA ASP A 62 16.24 -5.37 -11.26
C ASP A 62 15.15 -5.75 -10.28
N LEU A 63 13.90 -5.38 -10.56
CA LEU A 63 12.75 -5.83 -9.77
C LEU A 63 12.56 -7.34 -9.95
N LYS A 64 12.64 -8.07 -8.84
CA LYS A 64 12.39 -9.52 -8.80
C LYS A 64 10.99 -9.84 -8.33
N ARG A 65 10.42 -8.98 -7.50
CA ARG A 65 9.09 -9.17 -6.90
C ARG A 65 8.32 -7.86 -6.82
N ILE A 66 7.01 -7.98 -7.01
CA ILE A 66 6.03 -7.00 -6.54
C ILE A 66 5.22 -7.69 -5.46
N VAL A 67 5.09 -7.07 -4.30
CA VAL A 67 4.14 -7.48 -3.27
C VAL A 67 2.99 -6.48 -3.29
N ILE A 68 1.82 -6.94 -3.66
CA ILE A 68 0.59 -6.16 -3.60
C ILE A 68 -0.04 -6.37 -2.23
N THR A 69 -0.12 -5.29 -1.45
CA THR A 69 -0.71 -5.35 -0.09
C THR A 69 -2.21 -5.56 -0.15
N HIS A 70 -2.89 -4.94 -1.11
CA HIS A 70 -4.33 -5.09 -1.33
C HIS A 70 -4.74 -4.63 -2.74
N ILE A 71 -6.03 -4.77 -3.07
CA ILE A 71 -6.56 -4.69 -4.43
C ILE A 71 -6.75 -3.27 -4.99
N HIS A 72 -6.72 -2.20 -4.21
CA HIS A 72 -7.06 -0.87 -4.71
C HIS A 72 -6.13 -0.42 -5.86
N SER A 73 -6.69 0.37 -6.77
CA SER A 73 -6.09 0.69 -8.07
C SER A 73 -4.76 1.45 -7.96
N ASP A 74 -4.62 2.32 -6.98
CA ASP A 74 -3.40 3.08 -6.71
C ASP A 74 -2.23 2.19 -6.22
N HIS A 75 -2.53 0.98 -5.74
CA HIS A 75 -1.53 -0.03 -5.35
C HIS A 75 -1.24 -1.04 -6.46
N THR A 76 -2.09 -1.13 -7.48
CA THR A 76 -2.09 -2.29 -8.37
C THR A 76 -2.00 -1.97 -9.86
N GLN A 77 -2.46 -0.79 -10.29
CA GLN A 77 -2.74 -0.52 -11.71
C GLN A 77 -1.51 -0.67 -12.62
N ALA A 78 -0.32 -0.31 -12.14
CA ALA A 78 0.90 -0.43 -12.94
C ALA A 78 1.51 -1.85 -12.95
N ALA A 79 1.00 -2.80 -12.16
CA ALA A 79 1.65 -4.10 -11.95
C ALA A 79 1.90 -4.89 -13.23
N ASN A 80 0.90 -4.98 -14.12
CA ASN A 80 1.06 -5.70 -15.39
C ASN A 80 2.07 -5.03 -16.33
N GLU A 81 2.10 -3.70 -16.38
CA GLU A 81 3.05 -2.97 -17.21
C GLU A 81 4.47 -3.10 -16.68
N ILE A 82 4.66 -3.01 -15.36
CA ILE A 82 5.96 -3.27 -14.71
C ILE A 82 6.44 -4.68 -15.06
N ARG A 83 5.58 -5.70 -14.96
CA ARG A 83 5.92 -7.08 -15.33
C ARG A 83 6.38 -7.18 -16.79
N ARG A 84 5.68 -6.52 -17.72
CA ARG A 84 6.05 -6.52 -19.15
C ARG A 84 7.44 -5.92 -19.36
N ARG A 85 7.74 -4.80 -18.70
CA ARG A 85 9.04 -4.10 -18.83
C ARG A 85 10.18 -4.81 -18.13
N ALA A 86 9.92 -5.45 -17.00
CA ALA A 86 10.92 -6.23 -16.26
C ALA A 86 11.36 -7.52 -16.96
N GLY A 87 10.72 -7.91 -18.06
CA GLY A 87 11.18 -9.01 -18.91
C GLY A 87 10.81 -10.41 -18.45
N GLY A 88 9.75 -10.58 -17.66
CA GLY A 88 9.08 -11.88 -17.46
C GLY A 88 9.61 -12.77 -16.32
N THR A 89 10.64 -12.38 -15.59
CA THR A 89 11.12 -13.09 -14.39
C THR A 89 10.55 -12.52 -13.08
N LEU A 90 9.85 -11.40 -13.17
CA LEU A 90 9.25 -10.74 -12.03
C LEU A 90 8.03 -11.51 -11.53
N GLU A 91 8.01 -11.81 -10.23
CA GLU A 91 6.89 -12.44 -9.56
C GLU A 91 5.95 -11.38 -8.94
N ILE A 92 4.64 -11.55 -9.11
CA ILE A 92 3.63 -10.77 -8.37
C ILE A 92 3.07 -11.65 -7.24
N LEU A 93 3.18 -11.11 -6.03
CA LEU A 93 2.77 -11.76 -4.80
C LEU A 93 1.64 -10.97 -4.16
N SER A 94 0.63 -11.64 -3.64
CA SER A 94 -0.43 -11.04 -2.83
C SER A 94 -1.10 -12.09 -1.95
N HIS A 95 -1.88 -11.65 -0.97
CA HIS A 95 -2.66 -12.56 -0.16
C HIS A 95 -3.67 -13.35 -1.01
N TRP A 96 -3.92 -14.61 -0.66
CA TRP A 96 -4.80 -15.48 -1.46
C TRP A 96 -6.21 -14.88 -1.66
N ALA A 97 -6.74 -14.17 -0.65
CA ALA A 97 -8.04 -13.50 -0.76
C ALA A 97 -8.03 -12.32 -1.73
N GLU A 98 -6.92 -11.58 -1.83
CA GLU A 98 -6.76 -10.52 -2.84
C GLU A 98 -6.52 -11.12 -4.23
N ALA A 99 -5.77 -12.21 -4.32
CA ALA A 99 -5.45 -12.86 -5.60
C ALA A 99 -6.70 -13.24 -6.41
N ALA A 100 -7.77 -13.65 -5.73
CA ALA A 100 -9.05 -13.93 -6.36
C ALA A 100 -9.64 -12.67 -7.03
N TYR A 101 -9.68 -11.56 -6.31
CA TYR A 101 -10.18 -10.28 -6.83
C TYR A 101 -9.25 -9.66 -7.89
N LEU A 102 -7.94 -9.75 -7.71
CA LEU A 102 -6.95 -9.30 -8.68
C LEU A 102 -7.08 -10.02 -10.03
N SER A 103 -7.46 -11.29 -10.01
CA SER A 103 -7.76 -12.05 -11.23
C SER A 103 -9.17 -11.80 -11.79
N HIS A 104 -9.97 -10.91 -11.17
CA HIS A 104 -11.38 -10.65 -11.47
C HIS A 104 -12.30 -11.89 -11.36
N ASN A 105 -11.99 -12.81 -10.44
CA ASN A 105 -12.78 -14.02 -10.24
C ASN A 105 -13.02 -14.32 -8.75
N PRO A 106 -14.02 -13.69 -8.09
CA PRO A 106 -14.99 -12.72 -8.60
C PRO A 106 -14.40 -11.30 -8.76
N PRO A 107 -15.06 -10.41 -9.51
CA PRO A 107 -14.71 -8.99 -9.52
C PRO A 107 -14.85 -8.39 -8.11
N TYR A 108 -13.96 -7.46 -7.78
CA TYR A 108 -14.06 -6.74 -6.50
C TYR A 108 -15.23 -5.77 -6.53
N SER A 109 -16.07 -5.82 -5.51
CA SER A 109 -17.25 -4.95 -5.36
C SER A 109 -17.31 -4.24 -4.01
N GLY A 110 -16.18 -4.25 -3.27
CA GLY A 110 -16.07 -3.56 -1.99
C GLY A 110 -15.80 -2.05 -2.15
N PRO A 111 -15.68 -1.33 -1.00
CA PRO A 111 -15.34 0.09 -0.98
C PRO A 111 -13.95 0.35 -1.62
N PRO A 112 -13.73 1.55 -2.21
CA PRO A 112 -14.76 2.56 -2.42
C PRO A 112 -15.69 2.19 -3.57
N SER A 113 -17.01 2.28 -3.35
CA SER A 113 -17.97 2.14 -4.43
C SER A 113 -17.96 3.38 -5.33
N GLU A 114 -18.40 3.24 -6.59
CA GLU A 114 -18.52 4.37 -7.52
C GLU A 114 -19.38 5.50 -6.93
N GLU A 115 -20.49 5.16 -6.27
CA GLU A 115 -21.35 6.12 -5.58
C GLU A 115 -20.60 6.86 -4.45
N THR A 116 -19.80 6.14 -3.66
CA THR A 116 -18.98 6.73 -2.60
C THR A 116 -17.96 7.71 -3.14
N VAL A 117 -17.25 7.32 -4.22
CA VAL A 117 -16.28 8.17 -4.91
C VAL A 117 -16.95 9.42 -5.48
N GLN A 118 -18.11 9.26 -6.13
CA GLN A 118 -18.89 10.35 -6.70
C GLN A 118 -19.34 11.34 -5.62
N ASN A 119 -19.88 10.84 -4.51
CA ASN A 119 -20.33 11.68 -3.40
C ASN A 119 -19.17 12.44 -2.75
N PHE A 120 -18.02 11.81 -2.61
CA PHE A 120 -16.82 12.45 -2.08
C PHE A 120 -16.33 13.58 -3.00
N PHE A 121 -16.24 13.34 -4.30
CA PHE A 121 -15.87 14.38 -5.26
C PHE A 121 -16.85 15.56 -5.26
N ASN A 122 -18.16 15.28 -5.21
CA ASN A 122 -19.19 16.30 -5.14
C ASN A 122 -19.04 17.17 -3.90
N GLN A 123 -18.73 16.59 -2.73
CA GLN A 123 -18.49 17.33 -1.49
C GLN A 123 -17.27 18.26 -1.58
N LEU A 124 -16.27 17.87 -2.34
CA LEU A 124 -15.07 18.67 -2.57
C LEU A 124 -15.21 19.67 -3.73
N GLY A 125 -16.37 19.69 -4.42
CA GLY A 125 -16.57 20.50 -5.62
C GLY A 125 -15.71 20.07 -6.80
N ILE A 126 -15.27 18.83 -6.83
CA ILE A 126 -14.45 18.23 -7.88
C ILE A 126 -15.34 17.45 -8.83
N LYS A 127 -15.19 17.68 -10.12
CA LYS A 127 -15.91 16.89 -11.11
C LYS A 127 -15.15 15.60 -11.40
N PRO A 128 -15.80 14.42 -11.27
CA PRO A 128 -15.14 13.14 -11.54
C PRO A 128 -14.50 13.08 -12.92
N GLU A 129 -15.15 13.65 -13.93
CA GLU A 129 -14.61 13.69 -15.29
C GLU A 129 -13.27 14.43 -15.41
N ASP A 130 -13.02 15.44 -14.58
CA ASP A 130 -11.73 16.15 -14.55
C ASP A 130 -10.63 15.26 -13.94
N VAL A 131 -11.01 14.43 -12.96
CA VAL A 131 -10.12 13.44 -12.34
C VAL A 131 -9.76 12.36 -13.36
N PHE A 132 -10.76 11.75 -14.00
CA PHE A 132 -10.53 10.72 -15.02
C PHE A 132 -9.74 11.26 -16.21
N LYS A 133 -9.96 12.51 -16.61
CA LYS A 133 -9.19 13.15 -17.67
C LYS A 133 -7.71 13.31 -17.29
N LYS A 134 -7.42 13.57 -16.03
CA LYS A 134 -6.06 13.82 -15.53
C LYS A 134 -5.31 12.54 -15.21
N TYR A 135 -5.98 11.56 -14.62
CA TYR A 135 -5.36 10.35 -14.05
C TYR A 135 -5.70 9.06 -14.78
N GLY A 136 -6.61 9.12 -15.76
CA GLY A 136 -7.09 7.95 -16.46
C GLY A 136 -8.21 7.20 -15.72
N SER A 137 -8.56 6.03 -16.22
CA SER A 137 -9.49 5.12 -15.52
C SER A 137 -8.85 4.56 -14.26
N PHE A 138 -9.67 4.28 -13.25
CA PHE A 138 -9.26 3.52 -12.06
C PHE A 138 -9.41 2.01 -12.25
N ASP A 139 -9.80 1.59 -13.45
CA ASP A 139 -9.90 0.18 -13.77
C ASP A 139 -8.51 -0.48 -13.70
N VAL A 140 -8.49 -1.68 -13.19
CA VAL A 140 -7.29 -2.51 -13.12
C VAL A 140 -7.48 -3.70 -14.04
N GLU A 141 -6.56 -3.92 -14.97
CA GLU A 141 -6.55 -5.14 -15.77
C GLU A 141 -6.38 -6.37 -14.85
N PRO A 142 -6.99 -7.52 -15.16
CA PRO A 142 -6.78 -8.74 -14.39
C PRO A 142 -5.30 -9.02 -14.17
N ILE A 143 -4.90 -9.18 -12.91
CA ILE A 143 -3.51 -9.42 -12.52
C ILE A 143 -3.37 -10.89 -12.14
N LYS A 144 -2.47 -11.59 -12.83
CA LYS A 144 -2.07 -12.93 -12.42
C LYS A 144 -1.11 -12.85 -11.25
N VAL A 145 -1.54 -13.33 -10.09
CA VAL A 145 -0.68 -13.53 -8.91
C VAL A 145 0.08 -14.84 -9.06
N ASP A 146 1.41 -14.78 -9.02
CA ASP A 146 2.26 -15.95 -9.21
C ASP A 146 2.42 -16.75 -7.92
N ARG A 147 2.46 -16.07 -6.77
CA ARG A 147 2.53 -16.70 -5.46
C ARG A 147 1.51 -16.08 -4.50
N GLN A 148 0.57 -16.90 -4.05
CA GLN A 148 -0.39 -16.51 -3.03
C GLN A 148 0.23 -16.60 -1.64
N LEU A 149 0.06 -15.53 -0.87
CA LEU A 149 0.62 -15.37 0.47
C LEU A 149 -0.44 -15.65 1.54
N GLN A 150 0.03 -16.05 2.70
CA GLN A 150 -0.73 -16.21 3.94
C GLN A 150 0.04 -15.58 5.10
N ASP A 151 -0.66 -15.36 6.21
CA ASP A 151 -0.04 -14.89 7.45
C ASP A 151 1.17 -15.75 7.84
N GLY A 152 2.27 -15.10 8.21
CA GLY A 152 3.52 -15.76 8.58
C GLY A 152 4.42 -16.19 7.43
N ASN A 153 3.96 -16.16 6.16
CA ASN A 153 4.84 -16.46 5.03
C ASN A 153 6.00 -15.46 4.96
N MET A 154 7.08 -15.89 4.31
CA MET A 154 8.22 -15.02 4.04
C MET A 154 8.22 -14.58 2.58
N VAL A 155 8.52 -13.30 2.34
CA VAL A 155 8.88 -12.73 1.05
C VAL A 155 10.38 -12.47 1.08
N GLY A 156 11.12 -13.05 0.14
CA GLY A 156 12.56 -13.14 0.27
C GLY A 156 12.95 -13.85 1.58
N ASN A 157 14.01 -13.37 2.22
CA ASN A 157 14.48 -13.90 3.50
C ASN A 157 14.14 -12.99 4.70
N SER A 158 13.68 -11.76 4.43
CA SER A 158 13.68 -10.67 5.41
C SER A 158 12.28 -10.13 5.74
N LEU A 159 11.28 -10.32 4.90
CA LEU A 159 9.95 -9.74 5.06
C LEU A 159 8.92 -10.80 5.44
N GLN A 160 8.40 -10.74 6.64
CA GLN A 160 7.31 -11.60 7.10
C GLN A 160 5.97 -10.98 6.77
N VAL A 161 5.08 -11.75 6.16
CA VAL A 161 3.69 -11.37 5.90
C VAL A 161 2.89 -11.35 7.20
N ILE A 162 2.21 -10.27 7.46
CA ILE A 162 1.22 -10.13 8.54
C ILE A 162 -0.13 -9.86 7.88
N HIS A 163 -1.06 -10.78 8.02
CA HIS A 163 -2.43 -10.58 7.52
C HIS A 163 -3.13 -9.51 8.39
N THR A 164 -3.54 -8.43 7.77
CA THR A 164 -4.13 -7.24 8.41
C THR A 164 -5.46 -6.87 7.76
N PRO A 165 -6.46 -7.77 7.80
CA PRO A 165 -7.75 -7.56 7.15
C PRO A 165 -8.51 -6.39 7.74
N GLY A 166 -9.49 -5.89 6.98
CA GLY A 166 -10.44 -4.85 7.38
C GLY A 166 -10.52 -3.73 6.37
N HIS A 167 -9.40 -3.19 5.89
CA HIS A 167 -9.39 -2.30 4.73
C HIS A 167 -9.88 -3.06 3.50
N THR A 168 -9.25 -4.18 3.20
CA THR A 168 -9.77 -5.23 2.30
C THR A 168 -9.71 -6.59 2.99
N PRO A 169 -10.35 -7.65 2.45
CA PRO A 169 -10.40 -8.97 3.10
C PRO A 169 -9.01 -9.61 3.22
N GLY A 170 -8.16 -9.41 2.23
CA GLY A 170 -6.83 -10.01 2.16
C GLY A 170 -5.70 -9.02 2.37
N HIS A 171 -5.98 -7.82 2.90
CA HIS A 171 -4.93 -6.83 3.15
C HIS A 171 -3.80 -7.42 3.98
N ILE A 172 -2.55 -7.16 3.58
CA ILE A 172 -1.35 -7.58 4.30
C ILE A 172 -0.43 -6.39 4.59
N SER A 173 0.29 -6.50 5.70
CA SER A 173 1.48 -5.70 5.99
C SER A 173 2.72 -6.58 5.93
N LEU A 174 3.88 -6.00 5.72
CA LEU A 174 5.15 -6.73 5.71
C LEU A 174 6.02 -6.29 6.90
N TYR A 175 6.55 -7.23 7.62
CA TYR A 175 7.37 -6.99 8.80
C TYR A 175 8.81 -7.45 8.60
N SER A 176 9.75 -6.52 8.59
CA SER A 176 11.16 -6.81 8.72
C SER A 176 11.55 -6.83 10.19
N LYS A 177 11.53 -8.02 10.80
CA LYS A 177 11.87 -8.19 12.22
C LYS A 177 13.31 -7.80 12.51
N GLN A 178 14.23 -8.11 11.59
CA GLN A 178 15.65 -7.78 11.72
C GLN A 178 15.87 -6.28 11.83
N HIS A 179 15.11 -5.49 11.06
CA HIS A 179 15.27 -4.04 11.00
C HIS A 179 14.23 -3.29 11.86
N GLY A 180 13.28 -3.99 12.50
CA GLY A 180 12.21 -3.35 13.29
C GLY A 180 11.32 -2.43 12.47
N ILE A 181 10.97 -2.83 11.23
CA ILE A 181 10.24 -2.01 10.26
C ILE A 181 8.96 -2.72 9.83
N ILE A 182 7.87 -1.97 9.76
CA ILE A 182 6.59 -2.41 9.17
C ILE A 182 6.33 -1.60 7.90
N PHE A 183 6.11 -2.28 6.78
CA PHE A 183 5.45 -1.73 5.60
C PHE A 183 3.95 -2.01 5.77
N GLY A 184 3.21 -0.96 6.04
CA GLY A 184 1.84 -1.10 6.54
C GLY A 184 0.79 -1.27 5.44
N GLY A 185 1.05 -0.81 4.21
CA GLY A 185 -0.04 -0.60 3.26
C GLY A 185 -1.06 0.38 3.85
N ASP A 186 -2.33 0.00 3.81
CA ASP A 186 -3.46 0.82 4.23
C ASP A 186 -4.15 0.31 5.52
N PHE A 187 -3.44 -0.45 6.37
CA PHE A 187 -4.06 -0.80 7.66
C PHE A 187 -4.28 0.42 8.57
N MET A 188 -3.51 1.48 8.34
CA MET A 188 -3.66 2.84 8.88
C MET A 188 -3.21 3.86 7.84
N SER A 189 -3.62 5.12 8.04
CA SER A 189 -3.14 6.29 7.29
C SER A 189 -2.62 7.35 8.26
N LYS A 190 -1.79 8.26 7.77
CA LYS A 190 -1.18 9.31 8.61
C LYS A 190 -1.28 10.68 7.96
N SER A 191 -1.90 11.61 8.67
CA SER A 191 -1.94 13.05 8.33
C SER A 191 -2.36 13.34 6.89
N ILE A 192 -3.47 12.76 6.46
CA ILE A 192 -4.07 13.01 5.15
C ILE A 192 -5.45 13.65 5.29
N LEU A 193 -5.94 14.32 4.26
CA LEU A 193 -7.28 14.96 4.20
C LEU A 193 -7.55 15.91 5.38
N GLY A 194 -6.53 16.58 5.92
CA GLY A 194 -6.65 17.46 7.08
C GLY A 194 -6.84 16.74 8.42
N ILE A 195 -6.82 15.42 8.45
CA ILE A 195 -6.79 14.61 9.67
C ILE A 195 -5.34 14.46 10.10
N HIS A 196 -4.99 14.93 11.30
CA HIS A 196 -3.63 14.85 11.81
C HIS A 196 -3.39 13.58 12.62
N GLY A 197 -2.17 13.05 12.55
CA GLY A 197 -1.74 11.85 13.24
C GLY A 197 -2.15 10.55 12.53
N LEU A 198 -2.00 9.43 13.23
CA LEU A 198 -2.38 8.11 12.74
C LEU A 198 -3.87 7.85 12.95
N PHE A 199 -4.51 7.21 12.00
CA PHE A 199 -5.90 6.77 12.12
C PHE A 199 -6.16 5.51 11.29
N VAL A 200 -7.14 4.72 11.71
CA VAL A 200 -7.66 3.58 10.94
C VAL A 200 -8.51 4.12 9.80
N PRO A 201 -8.35 3.62 8.56
CA PRO A 201 -9.15 4.08 7.42
C PRO A 201 -10.65 3.95 7.66
N HIS A 202 -11.39 4.96 7.21
CA HIS A 202 -12.84 5.06 7.40
C HIS A 202 -13.59 3.99 6.57
N SER A 203 -14.84 3.69 6.96
CA SER A 203 -15.71 2.73 6.27
C SER A 203 -16.04 3.11 4.81
N THR A 204 -15.80 4.35 4.40
CA THR A 204 -15.94 4.76 2.99
C THR A 204 -14.88 4.13 2.07
N VAL A 205 -13.75 3.73 2.63
CA VAL A 205 -12.63 3.11 1.90
C VAL A 205 -12.24 1.73 2.46
N SER A 206 -12.97 1.23 3.46
CA SER A 206 -12.70 -0.05 4.12
C SER A 206 -13.94 -0.90 4.19
N ILE A 207 -13.79 -2.21 4.00
CA ILE A 207 -14.91 -3.17 4.13
C ILE A 207 -15.39 -3.23 5.57
N ASP A 208 -14.45 -3.26 6.53
CA ASP A 208 -14.75 -3.40 7.96
C ASP A 208 -13.72 -2.64 8.81
N SER A 209 -14.09 -1.45 9.25
CA SER A 209 -13.23 -0.62 10.09
C SER A 209 -12.99 -1.22 11.49
N THR A 210 -13.90 -2.06 11.99
CA THR A 210 -13.71 -2.76 13.27
C THR A 210 -12.60 -3.80 13.14
N THR A 211 -12.66 -4.61 12.09
CA THR A 211 -11.60 -5.59 11.78
C THR A 211 -10.27 -4.89 11.49
N ALA A 212 -10.28 -3.74 10.79
CA ALA A 212 -9.07 -2.93 10.57
C ALA A 212 -8.45 -2.46 11.91
N ALA A 213 -9.27 -2.01 12.86
CA ALA A 213 -8.79 -1.64 14.20
C ALA A 213 -8.20 -2.83 14.97
N ILE A 214 -8.80 -4.03 14.84
CA ILE A 214 -8.24 -5.27 15.43
C ILE A 214 -6.88 -5.59 14.81
N SER A 215 -6.76 -5.47 13.49
CA SER A 215 -5.49 -5.66 12.76
C SER A 215 -4.42 -4.67 13.25
N ALA A 216 -4.78 -3.41 13.41
CA ALA A 216 -3.87 -2.39 13.94
C ALA A 216 -3.41 -2.70 15.37
N ARG A 217 -4.32 -3.20 16.24
CA ARG A 217 -3.95 -3.66 17.61
C ARG A 217 -3.02 -4.87 17.58
N ARG A 218 -3.16 -5.76 16.58
CA ARG A 218 -2.23 -6.87 16.39
C ARG A 218 -0.84 -6.37 16.02
N ILE A 219 -0.75 -5.44 15.06
CA ILE A 219 0.51 -4.81 14.64
C ILE A 219 1.17 -4.10 15.82
N SER A 220 0.43 -3.34 16.64
CA SER A 220 1.01 -2.57 17.75
C SER A 220 1.76 -3.43 18.80
N LYS A 221 1.45 -4.73 18.86
CA LYS A 221 2.12 -5.69 19.76
C LYS A 221 3.46 -6.20 19.23
N LEU A 222 3.81 -5.90 17.98
CA LEU A 222 5.09 -6.28 17.40
C LEU A 222 6.20 -5.31 17.87
N ASN A 223 7.43 -5.79 17.88
CA ASN A 223 8.58 -4.97 18.23
C ASN A 223 9.10 -4.25 16.97
N PHE A 224 8.63 -3.03 16.72
CA PHE A 224 9.08 -2.19 15.62
C PHE A 224 9.20 -0.73 16.05
N HIS A 225 10.08 0.00 15.37
CA HIS A 225 10.29 1.43 15.61
C HIS A 225 9.94 2.28 14.39
N THR A 226 9.86 1.67 13.20
CA THR A 226 9.59 2.37 11.94
C THR A 226 8.31 1.83 11.31
N LEU A 227 7.44 2.75 10.89
CA LEU A 227 6.19 2.45 10.18
C LEU A 227 6.16 3.21 8.87
N LEU A 228 5.97 2.47 7.79
CA LEU A 228 5.95 2.93 6.41
C LEU A 228 4.56 2.64 5.85
N LEU A 229 3.72 3.66 5.73
CA LEU A 229 2.34 3.56 5.22
C LEU A 229 2.29 4.01 3.77
N ALA A 230 1.30 3.53 3.01
CA ALA A 230 1.11 3.97 1.63
C ALA A 230 0.53 5.39 1.56
N HIS A 231 -0.35 5.76 2.50
CA HIS A 231 -0.91 7.10 2.60
C HIS A 231 -0.42 7.81 3.86
N GLN A 232 0.58 8.70 3.69
CA GLN A 232 1.19 9.42 4.78
C GLN A 232 1.83 10.73 4.31
N ASP A 233 1.95 11.69 5.23
CA ASP A 233 2.71 12.93 5.03
C ASP A 233 4.23 12.70 5.14
N ALA A 234 4.63 11.81 6.04
CA ALA A 234 6.03 11.38 6.23
C ALA A 234 6.11 10.05 6.99
N PRO A 235 7.11 9.20 6.73
CA PRO A 235 7.36 7.98 7.48
C PRO A 235 7.52 8.23 8.99
N LEU A 236 7.02 7.30 9.81
CA LEU A 236 7.32 7.26 11.23
C LEU A 236 8.60 6.47 11.45
N LEU A 237 9.70 7.16 11.67
CA LEU A 237 11.05 6.56 11.74
C LEU A 237 11.46 6.12 13.14
N GLU A 238 10.74 6.57 14.20
CA GLU A 238 11.05 6.24 15.59
C GLU A 238 9.76 6.12 16.41
N ASN A 239 9.76 5.24 17.41
CA ASN A 239 8.65 5.05 18.35
C ASN A 239 7.29 4.70 17.67
N ALA A 240 7.29 4.18 16.45
CA ALA A 240 6.07 3.98 15.66
C ALA A 240 5.07 3.05 16.37
N SER A 241 5.51 1.98 17.05
CA SER A 241 4.63 1.10 17.83
C SER A 241 3.85 1.85 18.91
N LYS A 242 4.49 2.78 19.63
CA LYS A 242 3.83 3.62 20.65
C LYS A 242 2.85 4.61 20.07
N GLU A 243 3.13 5.16 18.88
CA GLU A 243 2.20 6.04 18.19
C GLU A 243 0.95 5.29 17.72
N VAL A 244 1.11 4.06 17.24
CA VAL A 244 -0.01 3.18 16.89
C VAL A 244 -0.87 2.89 18.14
N GLU A 245 -0.28 2.50 19.25
CA GLU A 245 -0.99 2.26 20.52
C GLU A 245 -1.74 3.50 21.00
N ARG A 246 -1.11 4.68 20.97
CA ARG A 246 -1.72 5.95 21.36
C ARG A 246 -2.94 6.27 20.49
N SER A 247 -2.81 6.12 19.17
CA SER A 247 -3.90 6.35 18.23
C SER A 247 -5.09 5.42 18.50
N LEU A 248 -4.83 4.13 18.75
CA LEU A 248 -5.88 3.15 19.04
C LEU A 248 -6.57 3.41 20.39
N SER A 249 -5.81 3.81 21.42
CA SER A 249 -6.38 4.18 22.72
C SER A 249 -7.32 5.39 22.62
N ALA A 250 -7.01 6.35 21.77
CA ALA A 250 -7.88 7.50 21.52
C ALA A 250 -9.20 7.13 20.81
N LEU A 251 -9.21 6.05 20.02
CA LEU A 251 -10.44 5.52 19.41
C LEU A 251 -11.36 4.87 20.46
N ASP A 252 -10.81 4.16 21.43
CA ASP A 252 -11.59 3.49 22.49
C ASP A 252 -12.32 4.50 23.37
N VAL A 253 -11.71 5.65 23.65
CA VAL A 253 -12.33 6.74 24.45
C VAL A 253 -13.49 7.43 23.70
N LYS A 254 -13.46 7.49 22.37
CA LYS A 254 -14.53 8.10 21.56
C LYS A 254 -15.74 7.18 21.40
N ASN A 255 -15.58 5.88 21.61
CA ASN A 255 -16.63 4.87 21.46
C ASN A 255 -17.21 4.41 22.82
N SER A 256 -16.71 4.93 23.95
CA SER A 256 -17.20 4.73 25.31
C SER A 256 -18.08 5.90 25.75
#